data_17bfb216651d3a08d0859f120923e693
#
_entry.id   17bfb216651d3a08d0859f120923e693
#
_cell.length_a   1.000
_cell.length_b   1.000
_cell.length_c   1.000
_cell.angle_alpha   90.00
_cell.angle_beta   90.00
_cell.angle_gamma   90.00
#
_symmetry.space_group_name_H-M   'P 1'
#
loop_
_entity.id
_entity.type
_entity.pdbx_description
1 polymer ?
#
loop_
_entity_poly.entity_id
_entity_poly.type
_entity_poly.pdbx_seq_one_letter_code
_entity_poly.pdbx_strand_id
1 'polypeptide(L)'
;GLGDVYKRQIYLYPEEETAVTVKLDYAGALTCTYPAYGDGWAVTACPDGTLTDDAGQTYSYLYWEGTDTIAYDFSQGFCVAGTDTAAFLENALAQLGLTRREANEFIVYWLPQMQENPYNLIAFQSDRYTQAAKLTIDPAPDTLLRVFMAWKPLDKFMEIPAQSLTAPERTGFTAVEWGGCRVR
;
A
#
# COMPACT_ATOMS: atom_id res chain seq x y z
N GLY A 1 22.49 1.50 7.43
CA GLY A 1 22.04 2.83 7.29
C GLY A 1 20.69 3.06 7.92
N LEU A 2 20.22 4.25 7.85
CA LEU A 2 18.88 4.57 8.26
C LEU A 2 17.90 3.72 7.43
N GLY A 3 16.86 3.19 8.07
CA GLY A 3 15.84 2.42 7.39
C GLY A 3 15.17 3.23 6.28
N ASP A 4 14.70 2.53 5.27
CA ASP A 4 13.97 3.16 4.18
C ASP A 4 12.62 3.70 4.68
N VAL A 5 12.17 4.80 4.09
CA VAL A 5 10.87 5.39 4.43
C VAL A 5 9.78 4.66 3.68
N TYR A 6 8.76 4.25 4.40
CA TYR A 6 7.59 3.55 3.89
C TYR A 6 6.41 4.49 3.87
N LYS A 7 5.56 4.32 2.89
CA LYS A 7 4.32 5.05 2.74
C LYS A 7 3.17 4.07 2.62
N ARG A 8 2.05 4.34 3.32
CA ARG A 8 0.84 3.52 3.30
C ARG A 8 -0.41 4.38 3.22
N GLN A 9 -1.39 3.91 2.45
CA GLN A 9 -2.75 4.47 2.45
C GLN A 9 -3.74 3.35 2.72
N ILE A 10 -4.69 3.59 3.63
CA ILE A 10 -5.70 2.61 4.03
C ILE A 10 -7.06 3.16 3.66
N TYR A 11 -7.81 2.38 2.89
CA TYR A 11 -9.17 2.70 2.44
C TYR A 11 -10.16 1.74 3.11
N LEU A 12 -11.30 2.26 3.51
CA LEU A 12 -12.34 1.48 4.16
C LEU A 12 -13.65 1.66 3.38
N TYR A 13 -14.20 0.56 2.89
CA TYR A 13 -15.43 0.55 2.10
C TYR A 13 -16.45 -0.39 2.76
N PRO A 14 -17.17 0.07 3.80
CA PRO A 14 -18.22 -0.75 4.41
C PRO A 14 -19.45 -0.82 3.50
N GLU A 15 -20.32 -1.79 3.75
CA GLU A 15 -21.58 -1.91 3.00
C GLU A 15 -22.58 -0.82 3.37
N GLU A 16 -22.50 -0.30 4.60
CA GLU A 16 -23.30 0.81 5.10
C GLU A 16 -22.42 1.67 6.02
N GLU A 17 -22.87 2.88 6.33
CA GLU A 17 -22.13 3.78 7.22
C GLU A 17 -21.82 3.07 8.54
N THR A 18 -20.54 3.01 8.89
CA THR A 18 -20.06 2.19 10.01
C THR A 18 -18.95 2.90 10.78
N ALA A 19 -19.04 2.88 12.10
CA ALA A 19 -17.94 3.32 12.96
C ALA A 19 -16.85 2.24 12.92
N VAL A 20 -15.64 2.64 12.56
CA VAL A 20 -14.50 1.73 12.38
C VAL A 20 -13.31 2.22 13.19
N THR A 21 -12.66 1.31 13.89
CA THR A 21 -11.36 1.58 14.51
C THR A 21 -10.27 0.84 13.76
N VAL A 22 -9.11 1.46 13.61
CA VAL A 22 -7.94 0.87 12.96
C VAL A 22 -6.74 1.04 13.86
N LYS A 23 -6.13 -0.07 14.25
CA LYS A 23 -4.91 -0.09 15.03
C LYS A 23 -3.79 -0.73 14.24
N LEU A 24 -2.60 -0.18 14.42
CA LEU A 24 -1.39 -0.60 13.74
C LEU A 24 -0.38 -1.09 14.76
N ASP A 25 0.08 -2.33 14.60
CA ASP A 25 1.22 -2.88 15.33
C ASP A 25 2.39 -2.95 14.35
N TYR A 26 3.27 -1.97 14.44
CA TYR A 26 4.36 -1.79 13.49
C TYR A 26 5.71 -2.02 14.17
N ALA A 27 6.55 -2.85 13.55
CA ALA A 27 7.87 -3.21 14.07
C ALA A 27 8.92 -2.09 13.95
N GLY A 28 8.58 -0.98 13.28
CA GLY A 28 9.45 0.18 13.12
C GLY A 28 8.95 1.40 13.89
N ALA A 29 9.33 2.58 13.42
CA ALA A 29 8.92 3.85 14.00
C ALA A 29 8.01 4.61 13.03
N LEU A 30 6.86 5.07 13.52
CA LEU A 30 5.97 5.95 12.75
C LEU A 30 6.59 7.34 12.66
N THR A 31 6.66 7.90 11.47
CA THR A 31 7.22 9.22 11.21
C THR A 31 6.17 10.24 10.80
N CYS A 32 5.04 9.78 10.26
CA CYS A 32 3.94 10.65 9.85
C CYS A 32 2.65 9.86 9.85
N THR A 33 1.59 10.44 10.39
CA THR A 33 0.23 9.88 10.30
C THR A 33 -0.75 11.00 10.00
N TYR A 34 -1.74 10.72 9.14
CA TYR A 34 -2.79 11.68 8.85
C TYR A 34 -4.10 10.96 8.49
N PRO A 35 -5.20 11.22 9.23
CA PRO A 35 -5.26 11.99 10.46
C PRO A 35 -4.33 11.45 11.54
N ALA A 36 -4.09 12.24 12.60
CA ALA A 36 -3.19 11.83 13.67
C ALA A 36 -3.62 10.47 14.26
N TYR A 37 -2.66 9.56 14.37
CA TYR A 37 -2.94 8.19 14.81
C TYR A 37 -3.32 8.13 16.30
N GLY A 38 -2.55 8.83 17.15
CA GLY A 38 -2.76 8.77 18.60
C GLY A 38 -2.65 7.34 19.12
N ASP A 39 -3.72 6.86 19.75
CA ASP A 39 -3.85 5.47 20.24
C ASP A 39 -4.58 4.55 19.24
N GLY A 40 -4.78 5.03 18.04
CA GLY A 40 -5.50 4.32 16.98
C GLY A 40 -6.44 5.27 16.26
N TRP A 41 -6.76 4.97 15.03
CA TRP A 41 -7.75 5.74 14.29
C TRP A 41 -9.16 5.30 14.65
N ALA A 42 -10.06 6.26 14.86
CA ALA A 42 -11.48 6.02 15.05
C ALA A 42 -12.24 6.95 14.10
N VAL A 43 -12.90 6.38 13.12
CA VAL A 43 -13.61 7.11 12.07
C VAL A 43 -14.97 6.49 11.78
N THR A 44 -15.85 7.27 11.17
CA THR A 44 -17.06 6.74 10.55
C THR A 44 -16.78 6.62 9.06
N ALA A 45 -16.88 5.39 8.54
CA ALA A 45 -16.65 5.08 7.14
C ALA A 45 -17.98 4.97 6.39
N CYS A 46 -18.01 5.52 5.18
CA CYS A 46 -19.13 5.41 4.26
C CYS A 46 -18.80 4.44 3.12
N PRO A 47 -19.80 3.85 2.46
CA PRO A 47 -19.57 2.90 1.36
C PRO A 47 -18.71 3.45 0.22
N ASP A 48 -18.70 4.75 -0.01
CA ASP A 48 -17.88 5.39 -1.04
C ASP A 48 -16.41 5.59 -0.62
N GLY A 49 -16.07 5.23 0.61
CA GLY A 49 -14.72 5.39 1.15
C GLY A 49 -14.50 6.67 1.96
N THR A 50 -15.46 7.57 2.02
CA THR A 50 -15.32 8.79 2.83
C THR A 50 -15.24 8.42 4.31
N LEU A 51 -14.24 8.97 5.01
CA LEU A 51 -14.01 8.79 6.43
C LEU A 51 -14.26 10.10 7.15
N THR A 52 -14.97 10.06 8.27
CA THR A 52 -15.27 11.26 9.07
C THR A 52 -14.79 11.05 10.50
N ASP A 53 -14.08 12.02 11.06
CA ASP A 53 -13.64 11.98 12.45
C ASP A 53 -14.68 12.62 13.40
N ASP A 54 -14.38 12.63 14.69
CA ASP A 54 -15.29 13.17 15.72
C ASP A 54 -15.57 14.68 15.56
N ALA A 55 -14.67 15.40 14.90
CA ALA A 55 -14.82 16.84 14.65
C ALA A 55 -15.60 17.12 13.36
N GLY A 56 -16.01 16.08 12.62
CA GLY A 56 -16.73 16.23 11.36
C GLY A 56 -15.81 16.45 10.15
N GLN A 57 -14.48 16.36 10.34
CA GLN A 57 -13.52 16.47 9.26
C GLN A 57 -13.53 15.19 8.42
N THR A 58 -13.45 15.34 7.10
CA THR A 58 -13.49 14.19 6.19
C THR A 58 -12.12 13.88 5.59
N TYR A 59 -11.91 12.59 5.30
CA TYR A 59 -10.68 12.06 4.71
C TYR A 59 -11.03 11.03 3.66
N SER A 60 -10.17 10.90 2.65
CA SER A 60 -10.32 9.86 1.61
C SER A 60 -9.69 8.55 2.00
N TYR A 61 -8.71 8.57 2.88
CA TYR A 61 -7.98 7.40 3.38
C TYR A 61 -7.24 7.76 4.66
N LEU A 62 -6.78 6.75 5.37
CA LEU A 62 -5.85 6.91 6.49
C LEU A 62 -4.43 6.79 5.95
N TYR A 63 -3.56 7.67 6.37
CA TYR A 63 -2.19 7.74 5.85
C TYR A 63 -1.18 7.52 6.96
N TRP A 64 -0.13 6.74 6.67
CA TRP A 64 1.00 6.66 7.57
C TRP A 64 2.32 6.41 6.82
N GLU A 65 3.37 6.92 7.40
CA GLU A 65 4.75 6.68 7.00
C GLU A 65 5.52 6.16 8.20
N GLY A 66 6.55 5.37 7.92
CA GLY A 66 7.42 4.87 8.96
C GLY A 66 8.78 4.49 8.43
N THR A 67 9.67 4.17 9.34
CA THR A 67 11.01 3.66 9.04
C THR A 67 11.23 2.38 9.81
N ASP A 68 11.87 1.41 9.16
CA ASP A 68 12.29 0.17 9.80
C ASP A 68 13.51 -0.41 9.08
N THR A 69 13.95 -1.59 9.50
CA THR A 69 15.11 -2.27 8.94
C THR A 69 14.73 -3.60 8.29
N ILE A 70 13.49 -3.73 7.83
CA ILE A 70 13.00 -4.96 7.21
C ILE A 70 13.74 -5.20 5.90
N ALA A 71 14.20 -6.45 5.71
CA ALA A 71 14.76 -6.89 4.44
C ALA A 71 13.63 -7.34 3.53
N TYR A 72 13.54 -6.75 2.34
CA TYR A 72 12.55 -7.14 1.35
C TYR A 72 13.00 -8.33 0.53
N ASP A 73 12.02 -9.10 0.06
CA ASP A 73 12.24 -10.28 -0.75
C ASP A 73 12.23 -9.91 -2.25
N PHE A 74 13.38 -10.07 -2.90
CA PHE A 74 13.56 -9.90 -4.34
C PHE A 74 13.94 -11.22 -5.02
N SER A 75 13.55 -12.35 -4.45
CA SER A 75 13.75 -13.66 -5.09
C SER A 75 12.89 -13.82 -6.33
N GLN A 76 11.75 -13.15 -6.38
CA GLN A 76 10.85 -13.04 -7.53
C GLN A 76 10.42 -11.58 -7.68
N GLY A 77 10.12 -11.19 -8.89
CA GLY A 77 9.70 -9.82 -9.16
C GLY A 77 9.67 -9.54 -10.65
N PHE A 78 9.97 -8.29 -10.99
CA PHE A 78 9.95 -7.80 -12.38
C PHE A 78 11.06 -6.79 -12.57
N CYS A 79 11.75 -6.84 -13.70
CA CYS A 79 12.68 -5.80 -14.11
C CYS A 79 12.05 -5.06 -15.27
N VAL A 80 11.66 -3.82 -15.04
CA VAL A 80 10.84 -3.04 -15.96
C VAL A 80 11.60 -1.79 -16.40
N ALA A 81 11.67 -1.54 -17.71
CA ALA A 81 12.24 -0.31 -18.20
C ALA A 81 11.48 0.90 -17.66
N GLY A 82 12.18 1.98 -17.35
CA GLY A 82 11.55 3.19 -16.81
C GLY A 82 10.37 3.64 -17.66
N THR A 83 10.54 3.66 -18.99
CA THR A 83 9.52 4.07 -19.95
C THR A 83 8.30 3.14 -19.98
N ASP A 84 8.42 1.90 -19.52
CA ASP A 84 7.33 0.92 -19.49
C ASP A 84 6.65 0.84 -18.13
N THR A 85 7.13 1.59 -17.15
CA THR A 85 6.69 1.45 -15.75
C THR A 85 5.21 1.80 -15.57
N ALA A 86 4.71 2.85 -16.21
CA ALA A 86 3.31 3.23 -16.09
C ALA A 86 2.37 2.10 -16.56
N ALA A 87 2.61 1.56 -17.75
CA ALA A 87 1.80 0.47 -18.29
C ALA A 87 1.92 -0.79 -17.45
N PHE A 88 3.12 -1.09 -16.95
CA PHE A 88 3.34 -2.22 -16.05
C PHE A 88 2.51 -2.09 -14.79
N LEU A 89 2.56 -0.91 -14.13
CA LEU A 89 1.82 -0.68 -12.90
C LEU A 89 0.31 -0.76 -13.10
N GLU A 90 -0.20 -0.19 -14.19
CA GLU A 90 -1.63 -0.29 -14.51
C GLU A 90 -2.10 -1.75 -14.55
N ASN A 91 -1.34 -2.59 -15.22
CA ASN A 91 -1.68 -4.01 -15.34
C ASN A 91 -1.49 -4.77 -14.03
N ALA A 92 -0.34 -4.60 -13.37
CA ALA A 92 -0.01 -5.32 -12.14
C ALA A 92 -0.98 -4.97 -11.00
N LEU A 93 -1.30 -3.69 -10.82
CA LEU A 93 -2.21 -3.27 -9.75
C LEU A 93 -3.63 -3.76 -9.99
N ALA A 94 -4.08 -3.84 -11.25
CA ALA A 94 -5.36 -4.44 -11.57
C ALA A 94 -5.40 -5.93 -11.19
N GLN A 95 -4.34 -6.69 -11.49
CA GLN A 95 -4.22 -8.09 -11.11
C GLN A 95 -4.19 -8.26 -9.58
N LEU A 96 -3.63 -7.29 -8.87
CA LEU A 96 -3.57 -7.29 -7.41
C LEU A 96 -4.87 -6.80 -6.75
N GLY A 97 -5.87 -6.43 -7.53
CA GLY A 97 -7.21 -6.14 -7.03
C GLY A 97 -7.50 -4.68 -6.70
N LEU A 98 -6.60 -3.76 -7.00
CA LEU A 98 -6.87 -2.34 -6.79
C LEU A 98 -7.90 -1.84 -7.83
N THR A 99 -8.79 -0.96 -7.40
CA THR A 99 -9.67 -0.23 -8.32
C THR A 99 -8.83 0.74 -9.16
N ARG A 100 -9.42 1.24 -10.25
CA ARG A 100 -8.73 2.24 -11.07
C ARG A 100 -8.38 3.50 -10.28
N ARG A 101 -9.25 3.92 -9.36
CA ARG A 101 -9.00 5.08 -8.49
C ARG A 101 -7.81 4.84 -7.56
N GLU A 102 -7.78 3.70 -6.89
CA GLU A 102 -6.69 3.32 -5.98
C GLU A 102 -5.37 3.20 -6.74
N ALA A 103 -5.39 2.54 -7.88
CA ALA A 103 -4.22 2.41 -8.75
C ALA A 103 -3.72 3.78 -9.26
N ASN A 104 -4.64 4.68 -9.60
CA ASN A 104 -4.28 6.02 -10.05
C ASN A 104 -3.51 6.78 -8.96
N GLU A 105 -3.99 6.75 -7.73
CA GLU A 105 -3.31 7.40 -6.61
C GLU A 105 -1.92 6.78 -6.36
N PHE A 106 -1.81 5.46 -6.46
CA PHE A 106 -0.54 4.74 -6.36
C PHE A 106 0.46 5.18 -7.44
N ILE A 107 0.02 5.17 -8.69
CA ILE A 107 0.89 5.48 -9.84
C ILE A 107 1.35 6.95 -9.79
N VAL A 108 0.46 7.87 -9.49
CA VAL A 108 0.79 9.30 -9.39
C VAL A 108 1.86 9.56 -8.32
N TYR A 109 1.83 8.78 -7.25
CA TYR A 109 2.84 8.91 -6.20
C TYR A 109 4.21 8.34 -6.61
N TRP A 110 4.24 7.13 -7.18
CA TRP A 110 5.51 6.43 -7.42
C TRP A 110 6.15 6.71 -8.77
N LEU A 111 5.35 6.86 -9.82
CA LEU A 111 5.85 7.00 -11.20
C LEU A 111 6.87 8.12 -11.38
N PRO A 112 6.72 9.30 -10.75
CA PRO A 112 7.71 10.37 -10.90
C PRO A 112 9.12 9.98 -10.45
N GLN A 113 9.25 9.03 -9.54
CA GLN A 113 10.54 8.53 -9.08
C GLN A 113 11.09 7.40 -9.93
N MET A 114 10.27 6.81 -10.80
CA MET A 114 10.60 5.57 -11.50
C MET A 114 10.77 5.74 -13.00
N GLN A 115 10.02 6.63 -13.65
CA GLN A 115 9.94 6.66 -15.10
C GLN A 115 11.24 7.08 -15.81
N GLU A 116 12.09 7.85 -15.15
CA GLU A 116 13.35 8.32 -15.72
C GLU A 116 14.52 7.34 -15.47
N ASN A 117 14.33 6.31 -14.65
CA ASN A 117 15.36 5.31 -14.40
C ASN A 117 15.50 4.42 -15.65
N PRO A 118 16.72 3.95 -15.99
CA PRO A 118 16.86 2.97 -17.08
C PRO A 118 16.00 1.74 -16.85
N TYR A 119 16.03 1.19 -15.63
CA TYR A 119 15.20 0.06 -15.21
C TYR A 119 14.76 0.23 -13.76
N ASN A 120 13.68 -0.43 -13.42
CA ASN A 120 13.20 -0.55 -12.04
C ASN A 120 13.04 -2.03 -11.72
N LEU A 121 13.66 -2.47 -10.63
CA LEU A 121 13.44 -3.80 -10.09
C LEU A 121 12.28 -3.71 -9.10
N ILE A 122 11.21 -4.43 -9.37
CA ILE A 122 9.96 -4.33 -8.62
C ILE A 122 9.59 -5.68 -8.04
N ALA A 123 9.31 -5.74 -6.74
CA ALA A 123 8.86 -6.94 -6.07
C ALA A 123 7.72 -6.60 -5.11
N PHE A 124 6.55 -7.18 -5.35
CA PHE A 124 5.43 -7.02 -4.44
C PHE A 124 5.61 -7.97 -3.25
N GLN A 125 5.47 -7.43 -2.04
CA GLN A 125 5.73 -8.15 -0.80
C GLN A 125 4.42 -8.70 -0.23
N SER A 126 4.51 -9.84 0.44
CA SER A 126 3.36 -10.48 1.06
C SER A 126 3.57 -10.71 2.55
N ASP A 127 4.07 -11.87 2.93
CA ASP A 127 4.06 -12.34 4.32
C ASP A 127 4.98 -11.55 5.25
N ARG A 128 6.20 -11.23 4.83
CA ARG A 128 7.15 -10.49 5.66
C ARG A 128 6.63 -9.11 6.01
N TYR A 129 6.05 -8.45 5.02
CA TYR A 129 5.45 -7.15 5.21
C TYR A 129 4.25 -7.20 6.16
N THR A 130 3.37 -8.18 5.95
CA THR A 130 2.17 -8.35 6.77
C THR A 130 2.51 -8.58 8.24
N GLN A 131 3.58 -9.33 8.52
CA GLN A 131 4.04 -9.59 9.88
C GLN A 131 4.66 -8.36 10.55
N ALA A 132 5.33 -7.52 9.78
CA ALA A 132 6.01 -6.33 10.30
C ALA A 132 5.07 -5.16 10.56
N ALA A 133 3.92 -5.11 9.90
CA ALA A 133 2.92 -4.05 10.05
C ALA A 133 1.53 -4.68 10.11
N LYS A 134 1.15 -5.12 11.31
CA LYS A 134 -0.16 -5.77 11.54
C LYS A 134 -1.24 -4.71 11.67
N LEU A 135 -2.34 -4.92 10.97
CA LEU A 135 -3.54 -4.09 11.06
C LEU A 135 -4.62 -4.84 11.84
N THR A 136 -5.23 -4.15 12.79
CA THR A 136 -6.44 -4.61 13.46
C THR A 136 -7.55 -3.63 13.15
N ILE A 137 -8.54 -4.09 12.40
CA ILE A 137 -9.70 -3.29 11.96
C ILE A 137 -10.94 -3.86 12.64
N ASP A 138 -11.68 -2.99 13.33
CA ASP A 138 -12.90 -3.38 14.05
C ASP A 138 -14.06 -2.44 13.66
N PRO A 139 -15.19 -2.94 13.14
CA PRO A 139 -15.48 -4.35 12.86
C PRO A 139 -14.55 -4.94 11.81
N ALA A 140 -14.29 -6.24 11.89
CA ALA A 140 -13.38 -6.92 10.96
C ALA A 140 -13.93 -6.86 9.53
N PRO A 141 -13.11 -6.51 8.54
CA PRO A 141 -13.55 -6.52 7.16
C PRO A 141 -13.75 -7.95 6.65
N ASP A 142 -14.67 -8.10 5.69
CA ASP A 142 -14.87 -9.37 4.99
C ASP A 142 -13.72 -9.63 4.01
N THR A 143 -13.17 -8.56 3.43
CA THR A 143 -12.02 -8.62 2.54
C THR A 143 -10.96 -7.62 3.00
N LEU A 144 -9.75 -8.10 3.21
CA LEU A 144 -8.59 -7.25 3.47
C LEU A 144 -7.58 -7.45 2.33
N LEU A 145 -7.36 -6.38 1.57
CA LEU A 145 -6.42 -6.38 0.46
C LEU A 145 -5.22 -5.50 0.82
N ARG A 146 -4.03 -6.09 0.81
CA ARG A 146 -2.80 -5.35 1.11
C ARG A 146 -1.82 -5.49 -0.04
N VAL A 147 -1.44 -4.36 -0.66
CA VAL A 147 -0.50 -4.29 -1.78
C VAL A 147 0.70 -3.47 -1.35
N PHE A 148 1.87 -4.07 -1.34
CA PHE A 148 3.10 -3.38 -1.00
C PHE A 148 4.17 -3.62 -2.05
N MET A 149 4.69 -2.53 -2.62
CA MET A 149 5.72 -2.57 -3.66
C MET A 149 7.08 -2.16 -3.09
N ALA A 150 8.02 -3.10 -3.03
CA ALA A 150 9.42 -2.77 -2.82
C ALA A 150 10.06 -2.60 -4.21
N TRP A 151 10.85 -1.55 -4.40
CA TRP A 151 11.48 -1.32 -5.70
C TRP A 151 12.81 -0.59 -5.56
N LYS A 152 13.67 -0.77 -6.54
CA LYS A 152 14.92 -0.04 -6.62
C LYS A 152 15.30 0.26 -8.08
N PRO A 153 15.93 1.43 -8.32
CA PRO A 153 16.39 1.75 -9.66
C PRO A 153 17.60 0.90 -10.03
N LEU A 154 17.70 0.53 -11.30
CA LEU A 154 18.85 -0.19 -11.86
C LEU A 154 19.34 0.53 -13.12
N ASP A 155 20.66 0.51 -13.33
CA ASP A 155 21.24 1.06 -14.54
C ASP A 155 21.17 0.10 -15.73
N LYS A 156 21.05 -1.20 -15.45
CA LYS A 156 21.01 -2.26 -16.44
C LYS A 156 19.92 -3.27 -16.15
N PHE A 157 19.44 -3.92 -17.20
CA PHE A 157 18.49 -5.00 -17.06
C PHE A 157 19.05 -6.13 -16.18
N MET A 158 18.20 -6.67 -15.33
CA MET A 158 18.50 -7.83 -14.49
C MET A 158 17.41 -8.87 -14.68
N GLU A 159 17.80 -10.11 -14.99
CA GLU A 159 16.83 -11.19 -15.01
C GLU A 159 16.38 -11.54 -13.59
N ILE A 160 15.09 -11.77 -13.45
CA ILE A 160 14.48 -12.17 -12.19
C ILE A 160 13.27 -13.05 -12.49
N PRO A 161 13.06 -14.15 -11.75
CA PRO A 161 11.84 -14.94 -11.91
C PRO A 161 10.59 -14.08 -11.65
N ALA A 162 9.61 -14.18 -12.53
CA ALA A 162 8.39 -13.40 -12.42
C ALA A 162 7.52 -13.84 -11.24
N GLN A 163 6.88 -12.87 -10.58
CA GLN A 163 5.87 -13.16 -9.56
C GLN A 163 4.55 -13.53 -10.22
N SER A 164 3.81 -14.41 -9.56
CA SER A 164 2.40 -14.66 -9.89
C SER A 164 1.57 -13.68 -9.07
N LEU A 165 0.83 -12.79 -9.74
CA LEU A 165 0.01 -11.78 -9.11
C LEU A 165 -1.45 -12.22 -9.08
N THR A 166 -2.02 -12.29 -7.88
CA THR A 166 -3.41 -12.68 -7.65
C THR A 166 -4.04 -11.75 -6.61
N ALA A 167 -5.37 -11.75 -6.56
CA ALA A 167 -6.12 -10.97 -5.58
C ALA A 167 -7.35 -11.75 -5.14
N PRO A 168 -7.78 -11.59 -3.87
CA PRO A 168 -9.07 -12.11 -3.46
C PRO A 168 -10.20 -11.32 -4.14
N GLU A 169 -11.37 -11.93 -4.26
CA GLU A 169 -12.56 -11.22 -4.68
C GLU A 169 -12.97 -10.23 -3.60
N ARG A 170 -13.29 -9.00 -4.00
CA ARG A 170 -13.71 -7.94 -3.07
C ARG A 170 -15.18 -8.14 -2.74
N THR A 171 -15.48 -8.63 -1.55
CA THR A 171 -16.84 -8.89 -1.08
C THR A 171 -17.07 -8.23 0.27
N GLY A 172 -18.32 -7.79 0.52
CA GLY A 172 -18.72 -7.21 1.79
C GLY A 172 -17.93 -5.95 2.16
N PHE A 173 -17.72 -5.74 3.45
CA PHE A 173 -16.84 -4.67 3.93
C PHE A 173 -15.41 -4.96 3.47
N THR A 174 -14.90 -4.10 2.59
CA THR A 174 -13.56 -4.24 2.03
C THR A 174 -12.64 -3.17 2.59
N ALA A 175 -11.52 -3.59 3.17
CA ALA A 175 -10.44 -2.71 3.56
C ALA A 175 -9.28 -2.93 2.59
N VAL A 176 -8.68 -1.84 2.14
CA VAL A 176 -7.57 -1.86 1.19
C VAL A 176 -6.42 -1.05 1.76
N GLU A 177 -5.23 -1.62 1.76
CA GLU A 177 -4.01 -0.85 2.03
C GLU A 177 -3.08 -1.02 0.84
N TRP A 178 -2.58 0.10 0.32
CA TRP A 178 -1.44 0.04 -0.58
C TRP A 178 -0.29 0.87 -0.04
N GLY A 179 0.89 0.47 -0.37
CA GLY A 179 2.08 1.20 0.01
C GLY A 179 3.29 0.75 -0.77
N GLY A 180 4.41 1.31 -0.43
CA GLY A 180 5.66 0.96 -1.08
C GLY A 180 6.87 1.55 -0.39
N CYS A 181 8.03 1.12 -0.88
CA CYS A 181 9.31 1.57 -0.41
C CYS A 181 10.33 1.51 -1.55
N ARG A 182 11.06 2.61 -1.72
CA ARG A 182 12.27 2.60 -2.54
C ARG A 182 13.40 2.01 -1.72
N VAL A 183 13.93 0.89 -2.17
CA VAL A 183 15.05 0.19 -1.52
C VAL A 183 16.36 0.69 -2.11
N ARG A 184 17.36 0.82 -1.29
CA ARG A 184 18.70 1.25 -1.72
C ARG A 184 19.59 0.10 -2.13
#